data_32df95a84f490c2b3d3f894dc860c02c
#
_entry.id   32df95a84f490c2b3d3f894dc860c02c
#
_cell.length_a   1.000
_cell.length_b   1.000
_cell.length_c   1.000
_cell.angle_alpha   90.00
_cell.angle_beta   90.00
_cell.angle_gamma   90.00
#
_symmetry.space_group_name_H-M   'P 1'
#
loop_
_entity.id
_entity.type
_entity.pdbx_description
1 polymer ?
#
loop_
_entity_poly.entity_id
_entity_poly.type
_entity_poly.pdbx_seq_one_letter_code
_entity_poly.pdbx_strand_id
1 'polypeptide(L)'
;MNETANQISYRCPNCGGALTFRPDSANYGCAYCGSRFSLEELEASCGVQEGAEPNPAGETGEQAAGGDQTEGDLVSYSCPSCGAQILTDESTVATFCYYCHNTVILSGRLKGAHRPDYVVPFAIDRKKALSIFSSWIGQKRFVPKSFYDRQQIDTLSGVYFPYLLYRCDIRAHVDTEGRRVSRTSAGSFEEITTSVYRVKRDGTLTKAAVARNALKKRNRLLAEAVQPFDTAALKPFHMSYLSGFVAERKDLSPDEISGEIEREVREYAGSKLRSQLSEYEGISLGEDNIQVSNGSWSYALMPVWTMTYREKGSDRLYYFSLNGQSGKVVGELPVDRGALLRYMLFLFAAVFIPLLALSYFLF
;
A
#
# COMPACT_ATOMS: atom_id res chain seq x y z
N MET A 1 12.04 -32.13 2.32
CA MET A 1 11.63 -32.65 0.99
C MET A 1 11.70 -31.49 0.00
N ASN A 2 12.45 -31.67 -1.07
CA ASN A 2 12.70 -30.62 -2.07
C ASN A 2 11.44 -30.28 -2.85
N GLU A 3 10.80 -29.16 -2.55
CA GLU A 3 9.83 -28.54 -3.46
C GLU A 3 10.57 -27.85 -4.62
N THR A 4 11.17 -28.64 -5.51
CA THR A 4 11.95 -28.15 -6.66
C THR A 4 11.07 -27.71 -7.85
N ALA A 5 9.76 -27.71 -7.73
CA ALA A 5 8.90 -27.72 -8.92
C ALA A 5 8.06 -26.47 -9.16
N ASN A 6 8.37 -25.27 -8.66
CA ASN A 6 7.51 -24.10 -8.99
C ASN A 6 8.20 -22.74 -8.78
N GLN A 7 9.42 -22.61 -9.29
CA GLN A 7 10.13 -21.32 -9.26
C GLN A 7 10.30 -20.81 -10.68
N ILE A 8 9.91 -19.58 -10.92
CA ILE A 8 10.01 -18.92 -12.23
C ILE A 8 11.01 -17.76 -12.12
N SER A 9 11.85 -17.62 -13.13
CA SER A 9 12.71 -16.45 -13.31
C SER A 9 12.69 -16.07 -14.79
N TYR A 10 12.33 -14.85 -15.08
CA TYR A 10 12.33 -14.32 -16.45
C TYR A 10 13.75 -13.96 -16.87
N ARG A 11 14.28 -14.65 -17.86
CA ARG A 11 15.63 -14.45 -18.41
C ARG A 11 15.58 -13.80 -19.77
N CYS A 12 16.57 -13.00 -20.06
CA CYS A 12 16.73 -12.38 -21.38
C CYS A 12 16.99 -13.48 -22.43
N PRO A 13 16.15 -13.57 -23.48
CA PRO A 13 16.38 -14.52 -24.58
C PRO A 13 17.74 -14.34 -25.27
N ASN A 14 18.29 -13.12 -25.29
CA ASN A 14 19.52 -12.83 -26.00
C ASN A 14 20.80 -13.14 -25.22
N CYS A 15 20.80 -12.99 -23.87
CA CYS A 15 22.03 -13.14 -23.09
C CYS A 15 21.86 -13.92 -21.78
N GLY A 16 20.64 -14.40 -21.46
CA GLY A 16 20.36 -15.12 -20.22
C GLY A 16 20.32 -14.27 -18.94
N GLY A 17 20.60 -12.97 -19.03
CA GLY A 17 20.57 -12.07 -17.87
C GLY A 17 19.17 -11.82 -17.33
N ALA A 18 19.07 -11.22 -16.13
CA ALA A 18 17.80 -10.89 -15.50
C ALA A 18 17.00 -9.87 -16.31
N LEU A 19 15.70 -10.11 -16.44
CA LEU A 19 14.75 -9.15 -16.98
C LEU A 19 14.04 -8.43 -15.82
N THR A 20 13.81 -7.14 -16.00
CA THR A 20 13.08 -6.30 -15.04
C THR A 20 11.96 -5.56 -15.78
N PHE A 21 10.77 -5.56 -15.21
CA PHE A 21 9.67 -4.74 -15.73
C PHE A 21 10.03 -3.26 -15.62
N ARG A 22 9.85 -2.52 -16.71
CA ARG A 22 10.12 -1.10 -16.81
C ARG A 22 8.82 -0.31 -16.85
N PRO A 23 8.51 0.46 -15.79
CA PRO A 23 7.27 1.24 -15.71
C PRO A 23 7.14 2.31 -16.80
N ASP A 24 8.27 2.93 -17.19
CA ASP A 24 8.34 4.03 -18.15
C ASP A 24 7.88 3.65 -19.57
N SER A 25 8.08 2.40 -19.93
CA SER A 25 7.81 1.90 -21.30
C SER A 25 6.91 0.67 -21.33
N ALA A 26 6.42 0.25 -20.15
CA ALA A 26 5.56 -0.93 -19.97
C ALA A 26 6.11 -2.20 -20.68
N ASN A 27 7.45 -2.34 -20.69
CA ASN A 27 8.16 -3.47 -21.27
C ASN A 27 9.17 -4.07 -20.28
N TYR A 28 9.86 -5.12 -20.71
CA TYR A 28 10.87 -5.85 -19.92
C TYR A 28 12.25 -5.55 -20.48
N GLY A 29 13.13 -5.01 -19.64
CA GLY A 29 14.48 -4.62 -20.02
C GLY A 29 15.53 -5.52 -19.41
N CYS A 30 16.55 -5.87 -20.18
CA CYS A 30 17.74 -6.54 -19.70
C CYS A 30 18.82 -5.52 -19.32
N ALA A 31 19.29 -5.56 -18.08
CA ALA A 31 20.35 -4.67 -17.60
C ALA A 31 21.73 -4.98 -18.22
N TYR A 32 21.96 -6.21 -18.71
CA TYR A 32 23.25 -6.63 -19.25
C TYR A 32 23.43 -6.29 -20.72
N CYS A 33 22.46 -6.63 -21.59
CA CYS A 33 22.62 -6.42 -23.03
C CYS A 33 21.75 -5.28 -23.57
N GLY A 34 20.94 -4.62 -22.72
CA GLY A 34 20.08 -3.51 -23.11
C GLY A 34 18.84 -3.89 -23.92
N SER A 35 18.64 -5.18 -24.24
CA SER A 35 17.47 -5.64 -25.00
C SER A 35 16.17 -5.36 -24.26
N ARG A 36 15.09 -5.12 -25.03
CA ARG A 36 13.75 -4.85 -24.53
C ARG A 36 12.77 -5.80 -25.18
N PHE A 37 11.81 -6.27 -24.42
CA PHE A 37 10.81 -7.23 -24.85
C PHE A 37 9.42 -6.80 -24.39
N SER A 38 8.42 -7.02 -25.22
CA SER A 38 7.01 -6.94 -24.81
C SER A 38 6.63 -8.18 -23.99
N LEU A 39 5.45 -8.15 -23.36
CA LEU A 39 4.93 -9.32 -22.65
C LEU A 39 4.73 -10.51 -23.63
N GLU A 40 4.17 -10.25 -24.79
CA GLU A 40 3.90 -11.25 -25.84
C GLU A 40 5.19 -11.93 -26.32
N GLU A 41 6.26 -11.16 -26.53
CA GLU A 41 7.57 -11.69 -26.93
C GLU A 41 8.19 -12.56 -25.84
N LEU A 42 7.99 -12.23 -24.57
CA LEU A 42 8.47 -13.05 -23.46
C LEU A 42 7.70 -14.34 -23.30
N GLU A 43 6.39 -14.32 -23.44
CA GLU A 43 5.54 -15.51 -23.43
C GLU A 43 5.93 -16.46 -24.53
N ALA A 44 6.14 -15.95 -25.74
CA ALA A 44 6.58 -16.74 -26.87
C ALA A 44 7.99 -17.35 -26.70
N SER A 45 8.89 -16.61 -26.03
CA SER A 45 10.30 -17.01 -25.89
C SER A 45 10.57 -17.91 -24.68
N CYS A 46 9.85 -17.70 -23.57
CA CYS A 46 10.10 -18.40 -22.32
C CYS A 46 9.27 -19.67 -22.13
N GLY A 47 8.30 -19.94 -23.02
CA GLY A 47 7.47 -21.16 -22.98
C GLY A 47 6.64 -21.33 -21.70
N VAL A 48 6.49 -20.28 -20.89
CA VAL A 48 5.67 -20.29 -19.69
C VAL A 48 4.21 -20.11 -20.10
N GLN A 49 3.57 -21.21 -20.49
CA GLN A 49 2.12 -21.24 -20.63
C GLN A 49 1.49 -21.16 -19.23
N GLU A 50 1.00 -19.99 -18.86
CA GLU A 50 0.07 -19.86 -17.73
C GLU A 50 -1.26 -20.51 -18.14
N GLY A 51 -1.41 -21.80 -17.92
CA GLY A 51 -2.64 -22.49 -18.32
C GLY A 51 -2.60 -24.00 -18.30
N ALA A 52 -1.47 -24.62 -18.02
CA ALA A 52 -1.44 -26.07 -17.80
C ALA A 52 -2.07 -26.40 -16.46
N GLU A 53 -3.32 -26.85 -16.47
CA GLU A 53 -3.94 -27.50 -15.32
C GLU A 53 -3.04 -28.64 -14.83
N PRO A 54 -2.79 -28.75 -13.53
CA PRO A 54 -2.05 -29.89 -12.99
C PRO A 54 -2.90 -31.16 -13.13
N ASN A 55 -2.34 -32.15 -13.79
CA ASN A 55 -2.87 -33.52 -13.82
C ASN A 55 -3.15 -34.00 -12.38
N PRO A 56 -4.34 -34.48 -12.02
CA PRO A 56 -4.65 -34.93 -10.68
C PRO A 56 -4.10 -36.35 -10.47
N ALA A 57 -2.89 -36.44 -9.93
CA ALA A 57 -2.40 -37.70 -9.40
C ALA A 57 -1.45 -37.47 -8.23
N GLY A 58 -1.92 -37.76 -7.01
CA GLY A 58 -1.08 -37.89 -5.84
C GLY A 58 -1.62 -37.26 -4.56
N GLU A 59 -2.80 -37.70 -4.12
CA GLU A 59 -3.14 -37.65 -2.69
C GLU A 59 -2.23 -38.59 -1.95
N THR A 60 -1.55 -38.10 -0.89
CA THR A 60 -1.47 -38.80 0.42
C THR A 60 -0.54 -38.02 1.36
N GLY A 61 -1.00 -37.81 2.59
CA GLY A 61 -0.17 -37.69 3.77
C GLY A 61 -0.29 -36.42 4.58
N GLU A 62 -1.37 -36.34 5.37
CA GLU A 62 -1.37 -35.64 6.65
C GLU A 62 -0.21 -36.12 7.52
N GLN A 63 0.52 -35.19 8.15
CA GLN A 63 0.86 -35.35 9.56
C GLN A 63 1.30 -34.01 10.16
N ALA A 64 0.48 -33.55 11.10
CA ALA A 64 0.79 -32.49 12.02
C ALA A 64 1.91 -32.95 12.98
N ALA A 65 2.87 -32.07 13.22
CA ALA A 65 3.67 -32.10 14.43
C ALA A 65 3.74 -30.68 14.97
N GLY A 66 3.16 -30.52 16.15
CA GLY A 66 3.20 -29.28 16.92
C GLY A 66 4.62 -29.00 17.41
N GLY A 67 4.98 -27.74 17.44
CA GLY A 67 6.21 -27.20 18.00
C GLY A 67 6.10 -25.68 18.10
N ASP A 68 6.13 -25.24 19.31
CA ASP A 68 6.36 -23.94 19.89
C ASP A 68 6.53 -22.71 18.97
N GLN A 69 5.68 -21.71 19.20
CA GLN A 69 5.62 -20.45 18.47
C GLN A 69 6.76 -19.53 18.86
N THR A 70 7.80 -19.46 18.02
CA THR A 70 8.76 -18.36 18.05
C THR A 70 9.36 -18.14 16.67
N GLU A 71 9.17 -16.92 16.11
CA GLU A 71 9.76 -16.34 14.90
C GLU A 71 9.39 -17.07 13.59
N GLY A 72 8.75 -16.30 12.68
CA GLY A 72 8.20 -16.77 11.42
C GLY A 72 9.05 -17.79 10.67
N ASP A 73 8.43 -18.93 10.32
CA ASP A 73 9.07 -20.04 9.64
C ASP A 73 9.74 -19.60 8.33
N LEU A 74 11.08 -19.63 8.31
CA LEU A 74 11.87 -19.38 7.13
C LEU A 74 11.86 -20.63 6.23
N VAL A 75 11.50 -20.45 4.98
CA VAL A 75 11.47 -21.51 3.97
C VAL A 75 12.63 -21.32 2.99
N SER A 76 13.36 -22.41 2.73
CA SER A 76 14.50 -22.41 1.82
C SER A 76 14.10 -22.77 0.40
N TYR A 77 14.58 -21.99 -0.56
CA TYR A 77 14.37 -22.19 -2.00
C TYR A 77 15.70 -22.15 -2.76
N SER A 78 15.79 -22.93 -3.83
CA SER A 78 16.93 -22.90 -4.74
C SER A 78 16.72 -21.86 -5.85
N CYS A 79 17.67 -20.96 -6.08
CA CYS A 79 17.57 -20.00 -7.17
C CYS A 79 17.63 -20.72 -8.54
N PRO A 80 16.62 -20.57 -9.42
CA PRO A 80 16.63 -21.25 -10.73
C PRO A 80 17.70 -20.71 -11.68
N SER A 81 18.30 -19.57 -11.35
CA SER A 81 19.34 -18.94 -12.18
C SER A 81 20.76 -19.39 -11.82
N CYS A 82 21.10 -19.53 -10.54
CA CYS A 82 22.47 -19.82 -10.09
C CYS A 82 22.57 -21.00 -9.11
N GLY A 83 21.44 -21.63 -8.73
CA GLY A 83 21.40 -22.75 -7.80
C GLY A 83 21.57 -22.38 -6.31
N ALA A 84 21.82 -21.13 -5.98
CA ALA A 84 22.01 -20.71 -4.59
C ALA A 84 20.74 -20.87 -3.75
N GLN A 85 20.90 -21.23 -2.47
CA GLN A 85 19.80 -21.33 -1.53
C GLN A 85 19.36 -19.94 -1.07
N ILE A 86 18.06 -19.67 -1.12
CA ILE A 86 17.41 -18.42 -0.69
C ILE A 86 16.48 -18.75 0.46
N LEU A 87 16.63 -18.04 1.56
CA LEU A 87 15.71 -18.10 2.71
C LEU A 87 14.71 -16.94 2.62
N THR A 88 13.42 -17.24 2.67
CA THR A 88 12.36 -16.24 2.69
C THR A 88 11.31 -16.61 3.75
N ASP A 89 10.54 -15.63 4.19
CA ASP A 89 9.38 -15.92 5.02
C ASP A 89 8.24 -16.57 4.20
N GLU A 90 7.25 -17.10 4.90
CA GLU A 90 6.14 -17.82 4.28
C GLU A 90 5.24 -16.92 3.40
N SER A 91 5.16 -15.63 3.69
CA SER A 91 4.32 -14.67 2.97
C SER A 91 4.94 -14.17 1.66
N THR A 92 6.26 -14.29 1.48
CA THR A 92 6.96 -13.82 0.28
C THR A 92 6.63 -14.69 -0.94
N VAL A 93 6.20 -14.07 -2.03
CA VAL A 93 5.91 -14.76 -3.30
C VAL A 93 6.85 -14.36 -4.44
N ALA A 94 7.56 -13.23 -4.30
CA ALA A 94 8.66 -12.86 -5.18
C ALA A 94 9.76 -12.16 -4.38
N THR A 95 11.01 -12.49 -4.66
CA THR A 95 12.19 -11.93 -3.99
C THR A 95 13.39 -11.88 -4.94
N PHE A 96 14.54 -11.39 -4.46
CA PHE A 96 15.79 -11.36 -5.21
C PHE A 96 16.77 -12.40 -4.65
N CYS A 97 17.49 -13.05 -5.56
CA CYS A 97 18.62 -13.86 -5.17
C CYS A 97 19.78 -12.97 -4.73
N TYR A 98 20.31 -13.16 -3.52
CA TYR A 98 21.44 -12.38 -2.98
C TYR A 98 22.75 -12.58 -3.75
N TYR A 99 22.86 -13.68 -4.52
CA TYR A 99 24.10 -14.03 -5.24
C TYR A 99 24.11 -13.53 -6.68
N CYS A 100 23.03 -13.76 -7.44
CA CYS A 100 22.96 -13.37 -8.85
C CYS A 100 22.01 -12.20 -9.14
N HIS A 101 21.36 -11.67 -8.11
CA HIS A 101 20.40 -10.56 -8.17
C HIS A 101 19.20 -10.78 -9.10
N ASN A 102 18.99 -12.02 -9.59
CA ASN A 102 17.80 -12.35 -10.36
C ASN A 102 16.56 -12.40 -9.46
N THR A 103 15.43 -11.94 -9.99
CA THR A 103 14.14 -12.12 -9.33
C THR A 103 13.74 -13.58 -9.37
N VAL A 104 13.35 -14.11 -8.23
CA VAL A 104 12.82 -15.47 -8.06
C VAL A 104 11.37 -15.38 -7.66
N ILE A 105 10.48 -15.90 -8.50
CA ILE A 105 9.04 -15.92 -8.27
C ILE A 105 8.66 -17.33 -7.80
N LEU A 106 8.04 -17.39 -6.63
CA LEU A 106 7.60 -18.64 -6.00
C LEU A 106 6.16 -18.96 -6.49
N SER A 107 6.06 -19.37 -7.75
CA SER A 107 4.77 -19.55 -8.44
C SER A 107 3.85 -20.57 -7.75
N GLY A 108 4.40 -21.53 -7.04
CA GLY A 108 3.64 -22.46 -6.21
C GLY A 108 2.81 -21.80 -5.12
N ARG A 109 3.26 -20.66 -4.63
CA ARG A 109 2.56 -19.86 -3.60
C ARG A 109 1.46 -18.93 -4.17
N LEU A 110 1.37 -18.80 -5.48
CA LEU A 110 0.38 -17.99 -6.21
C LEU A 110 -0.67 -18.87 -6.91
N LYS A 111 -1.05 -20.00 -6.31
CA LYS A 111 -2.06 -20.91 -6.86
C LYS A 111 -3.39 -20.81 -6.12
N GLY A 112 -4.47 -21.15 -6.80
CA GLY A 112 -5.82 -21.19 -6.21
C GLY A 112 -6.25 -19.86 -5.61
N ALA A 113 -6.73 -19.87 -4.38
CA ALA A 113 -7.21 -18.68 -3.66
C ALA A 113 -6.13 -17.61 -3.39
N HIS A 114 -4.85 -17.94 -3.57
CA HIS A 114 -3.73 -17.01 -3.41
C HIS A 114 -3.27 -16.36 -4.72
N ARG A 115 -3.86 -16.74 -5.87
CA ARG A 115 -3.58 -16.07 -7.15
C ARG A 115 -4.29 -14.72 -7.19
N PRO A 116 -3.58 -13.61 -7.46
CA PRO A 116 -4.24 -12.33 -7.69
C PRO A 116 -5.11 -12.37 -8.95
N ASP A 117 -6.23 -11.67 -8.92
CA ASP A 117 -7.06 -11.44 -10.09
C ASP A 117 -6.47 -10.29 -10.94
N TYR A 118 -5.94 -9.29 -10.24
CA TYR A 118 -5.47 -8.04 -10.85
C TYR A 118 -4.14 -7.58 -10.26
N VAL A 119 -3.51 -6.67 -11.00
CA VAL A 119 -2.33 -5.91 -10.57
C VAL A 119 -2.47 -4.46 -11.04
N VAL A 120 -2.03 -3.52 -10.21
CA VAL A 120 -1.71 -2.16 -10.67
C VAL A 120 -0.21 -2.14 -10.95
N PRO A 121 0.24 -2.03 -12.21
CA PRO A 121 1.67 -1.97 -12.50
C PRO A 121 2.32 -0.74 -11.88
N PHE A 122 3.61 -0.84 -11.52
CA PHE A 122 4.38 0.35 -11.18
C PHE A 122 4.32 1.35 -12.34
N ALA A 123 4.05 2.62 -12.03
CA ALA A 123 4.16 3.76 -12.95
C ALA A 123 5.41 4.59 -12.67
N ILE A 124 6.00 4.41 -11.50
CA ILE A 124 7.19 5.14 -11.05
C ILE A 124 8.35 4.14 -10.96
N ASP A 125 9.41 4.41 -11.73
CA ASP A 125 10.63 3.63 -11.68
C ASP A 125 11.48 3.96 -10.44
N ARG A 126 12.51 3.15 -10.17
CA ARG A 126 13.41 3.34 -9.01
C ARG A 126 14.10 4.70 -9.02
N LYS A 127 14.50 5.20 -10.19
CA LYS A 127 15.19 6.50 -10.34
C LYS A 127 14.27 7.66 -9.94
N LYS A 128 13.03 7.62 -10.40
CA LYS A 128 12.00 8.61 -10.05
C LYS A 128 11.62 8.52 -8.58
N ALA A 129 11.49 7.31 -8.02
CA ALA A 129 11.22 7.09 -6.60
C ALA A 129 12.33 7.69 -5.72
N LEU A 130 13.61 7.49 -6.07
CA LEU A 130 14.75 8.09 -5.40
C LEU A 130 14.75 9.62 -5.49
N SER A 131 14.39 10.18 -6.64
CA SER A 131 14.27 11.64 -6.81
C SER A 131 13.18 12.22 -5.90
N ILE A 132 12.02 11.55 -5.81
CA ILE A 132 10.92 11.96 -4.92
C ILE A 132 11.36 11.85 -3.46
N PHE A 133 12.00 10.74 -3.06
CA PHE A 133 12.55 10.57 -1.71
C PHE A 133 13.52 11.69 -1.35
N SER A 134 14.49 11.99 -2.23
CA SER A 134 15.49 13.03 -2.00
C SER A 134 14.86 14.42 -1.84
N SER A 135 13.86 14.73 -2.67
CA SER A 135 13.10 15.98 -2.57
C SER A 135 12.30 16.06 -1.27
N TRP A 136 11.65 14.96 -0.87
CA TRP A 136 10.86 14.90 0.35
C TRP A 136 11.70 15.03 1.61
N ILE A 137 12.84 14.30 1.68
CA ILE A 137 13.74 14.36 2.85
C ILE A 137 14.44 15.70 2.96
N GLY A 138 14.77 16.34 1.84
CA GLY A 138 15.40 17.67 1.80
C GLY A 138 14.55 18.77 2.41
N GLN A 139 13.22 18.59 2.50
CA GLN A 139 12.29 19.52 3.15
C GLN A 139 12.20 19.30 4.68
N LYS A 140 12.78 18.21 5.19
CA LYS A 140 12.71 17.84 6.60
C LYS A 140 13.91 18.34 7.38
N ARG A 141 13.65 18.87 8.58
CA ARG A 141 14.70 19.31 9.50
C ARG A 141 14.92 18.22 10.56
N PHE A 142 16.13 18.17 11.10
CA PHE A 142 16.50 17.29 12.22
C PHE A 142 16.36 15.80 11.95
N VAL A 143 16.53 15.36 10.69
CA VAL A 143 16.62 13.95 10.35
C VAL A 143 18.07 13.50 10.40
N PRO A 144 18.38 12.37 11.08
CA PRO A 144 19.75 11.85 11.12
C PRO A 144 20.27 11.51 9.71
N LYS A 145 21.54 11.82 9.44
CA LYS A 145 22.16 11.53 8.14
C LYS A 145 22.14 10.03 7.78
N SER A 146 22.21 9.16 8.79
CA SER A 146 22.13 7.71 8.62
C SER A 146 20.80 7.22 8.03
N PHE A 147 19.73 8.00 8.13
CA PHE A 147 18.44 7.67 7.51
C PHE A 147 18.46 7.82 5.98
N TYR A 148 19.32 8.69 5.44
CA TYR A 148 19.40 8.99 4.01
C TYR A 148 20.83 8.90 3.47
N ASP A 149 21.71 8.13 4.11
CA ASP A 149 23.00 7.78 3.57
C ASP A 149 22.85 6.80 2.38
N ARG A 150 23.95 6.62 1.64
CA ARG A 150 23.92 5.78 0.43
C ARG A 150 23.53 4.33 0.73
N GLN A 151 24.00 3.77 1.84
CA GLN A 151 23.69 2.39 2.22
C GLN A 151 22.20 2.22 2.48
N GLN A 152 21.60 3.19 3.17
CA GLN A 152 20.17 3.17 3.48
C GLN A 152 19.32 3.39 2.22
N ILE A 153 19.72 4.32 1.35
CA ILE A 153 19.02 4.57 0.07
C ILE A 153 19.03 3.34 -0.83
N ASP A 154 20.10 2.56 -0.82
CA ASP A 154 20.21 1.34 -1.61
C ASP A 154 19.22 0.25 -1.18
N THR A 155 18.69 0.31 0.05
CA THR A 155 17.63 -0.60 0.54
C THR A 155 16.23 -0.28 0.00
N LEU A 156 16.03 0.85 -0.71
CA LEU A 156 14.75 1.19 -1.33
C LEU A 156 14.33 0.09 -2.31
N SER A 157 13.23 -0.56 -2.00
CA SER A 157 12.72 -1.70 -2.76
C SER A 157 11.29 -1.46 -3.24
N GLY A 158 11.00 -1.89 -4.46
CA GLY A 158 9.65 -1.94 -4.97
C GLY A 158 8.97 -3.23 -4.51
N VAL A 159 7.84 -3.09 -3.85
CA VAL A 159 7.09 -4.21 -3.27
C VAL A 159 5.65 -4.17 -3.77
N TYR A 160 5.15 -5.29 -4.23
CA TYR A 160 3.73 -5.49 -4.49
C TYR A 160 3.06 -5.99 -3.22
N PHE A 161 2.16 -5.18 -2.68
CA PHE A 161 1.35 -5.54 -1.52
C PHE A 161 0.00 -6.08 -1.93
N PRO A 162 -0.50 -7.12 -1.22
CA PRO A 162 -1.82 -7.70 -1.47
C PRO A 162 -2.93 -6.78 -0.95
N TYR A 163 -3.96 -6.60 -1.78
CA TYR A 163 -5.17 -5.85 -1.44
C TYR A 163 -6.42 -6.63 -1.79
N LEU A 164 -7.40 -6.59 -0.92
CA LEU A 164 -8.76 -7.00 -1.22
C LEU A 164 -9.56 -5.77 -1.66
N LEU A 165 -10.17 -5.86 -2.82
CA LEU A 165 -11.02 -4.83 -3.41
C LEU A 165 -12.48 -5.27 -3.27
N TYR A 166 -13.24 -4.57 -2.47
CA TYR A 166 -14.68 -4.75 -2.36
C TYR A 166 -15.38 -3.76 -3.28
N ARG A 167 -16.21 -4.26 -4.19
CA ARG A 167 -17.07 -3.45 -5.06
C ARG A 167 -18.52 -3.73 -4.73
N CYS A 168 -19.32 -2.67 -4.65
CA CYS A 168 -20.74 -2.80 -4.35
C CYS A 168 -21.53 -1.64 -4.96
N ASP A 169 -22.84 -1.81 -5.00
CA ASP A 169 -23.81 -0.75 -5.27
C ASP A 169 -24.48 -0.35 -3.97
N ILE A 170 -24.62 0.96 -3.77
CA ILE A 170 -25.22 1.53 -2.59
C ILE A 170 -26.48 2.29 -2.99
N ARG A 171 -27.57 2.04 -2.30
CA ARG A 171 -28.79 2.81 -2.39
C ARG A 171 -29.10 3.35 -1.00
N ALA A 172 -29.23 4.67 -0.90
CA ALA A 172 -29.53 5.35 0.35
C ALA A 172 -30.82 6.14 0.20
N HIS A 173 -31.70 6.04 1.19
CA HIS A 173 -32.96 6.74 1.26
C HIS A 173 -33.08 7.45 2.60
N VAL A 174 -33.47 8.73 2.58
CA VAL A 174 -33.77 9.51 3.79
C VAL A 174 -35.18 10.04 3.71
N ASP A 175 -35.97 9.78 4.73
CA ASP A 175 -37.27 10.41 4.99
C ASP A 175 -37.31 10.80 6.48
N THR A 176 -37.01 12.04 6.78
CA THR A 176 -36.85 12.51 8.15
C THR A 176 -37.32 13.98 8.29
N GLU A 177 -37.46 14.44 9.52
CA GLU A 177 -37.70 15.85 9.82
C GLU A 177 -36.35 16.58 9.95
N GLY A 178 -36.24 17.71 9.25
CA GLY A 178 -35.11 18.63 9.36
C GLY A 178 -35.58 20.00 9.83
N ARG A 179 -34.79 20.66 10.65
CA ARG A 179 -35.08 22.01 11.17
C ARG A 179 -34.16 22.98 10.51
N ARG A 180 -34.73 24.15 10.10
CA ARG A 180 -33.94 25.29 9.66
C ARG A 180 -34.19 26.44 10.65
N VAL A 181 -33.13 26.89 11.29
CA VAL A 181 -33.17 27.99 12.23
C VAL A 181 -32.71 29.27 11.53
N SER A 182 -33.59 30.25 11.44
CA SER A 182 -33.27 31.60 10.94
C SER A 182 -33.25 32.58 12.11
N ARG A 183 -32.19 33.37 12.18
CA ARG A 183 -32.06 34.44 13.20
C ARG A 183 -32.05 35.77 12.53
N THR A 184 -32.98 36.61 12.91
CA THR A 184 -33.11 37.99 12.40
C THR A 184 -32.95 38.95 13.56
N SER A 185 -32.00 39.88 13.46
CA SER A 185 -31.82 40.94 14.47
C SER A 185 -32.70 42.15 14.13
N ALA A 186 -33.60 42.47 15.02
CA ALA A 186 -34.50 43.64 14.91
C ALA A 186 -34.26 44.58 16.10
N GLY A 187 -33.27 45.46 15.99
CA GLY A 187 -32.87 46.38 17.05
C GLY A 187 -32.25 45.69 18.26
N SER A 188 -32.91 45.78 19.42
CA SER A 188 -32.46 45.13 20.66
C SER A 188 -32.99 43.69 20.86
N PHE A 189 -33.72 43.15 19.92
CA PHE A 189 -34.32 41.82 19.97
C PHE A 189 -33.77 40.96 18.87
N GLU A 190 -33.53 39.67 19.18
CA GLU A 190 -33.20 38.63 18.23
C GLU A 190 -34.44 37.74 18.04
N GLU A 191 -34.97 37.72 16.84
CA GLU A 191 -36.07 36.83 16.46
C GLU A 191 -35.50 35.55 15.93
N ILE A 192 -35.82 34.42 16.58
CA ILE A 192 -35.40 33.08 16.18
C ILE A 192 -36.62 32.36 15.60
N THR A 193 -36.61 32.16 14.29
CA THR A 193 -37.63 31.38 13.61
C THR A 193 -37.13 29.99 13.30
N THR A 194 -37.79 28.97 13.85
CA THR A 194 -37.50 27.58 13.55
C THR A 194 -38.58 27.01 12.63
N SER A 195 -38.18 26.66 11.42
CA SER A 195 -39.06 26.02 10.43
C SER A 195 -38.76 24.54 10.38
N VAL A 196 -39.77 23.69 10.42
CA VAL A 196 -39.66 22.23 10.36
C VAL A 196 -40.09 21.78 8.98
N TYR A 197 -39.25 20.96 8.37
CA TYR A 197 -39.45 20.42 7.03
C TYR A 197 -39.41 18.89 7.06
N ARG A 198 -40.23 18.24 6.25
CA ARG A 198 -40.06 16.84 5.92
C ARG A 198 -39.05 16.72 4.79
N VAL A 199 -37.89 16.16 5.08
CA VAL A 199 -36.77 16.03 4.14
C VAL A 199 -36.71 14.65 3.58
N LYS A 200 -36.86 14.52 2.25
CA LYS A 200 -36.72 13.28 1.52
C LYS A 200 -35.54 13.38 0.53
N ARG A 201 -34.66 12.44 0.57
CA ARG A 201 -33.55 12.33 -0.39
C ARG A 201 -33.29 10.86 -0.72
N ASP A 202 -33.06 10.64 -1.99
CA ASP A 202 -32.60 9.34 -2.53
C ASP A 202 -31.24 9.54 -3.16
N GLY A 203 -30.36 8.59 -2.90
CA GLY A 203 -29.01 8.57 -3.49
C GLY A 203 -28.63 7.18 -3.92
N THR A 204 -28.00 7.05 -5.06
CA THR A 204 -27.41 5.82 -5.54
C THR A 204 -25.94 6.04 -5.89
N LEU A 205 -25.10 5.11 -5.46
CA LEU A 205 -23.71 5.06 -5.86
C LEU A 205 -23.45 3.67 -6.43
N THR A 206 -23.17 3.62 -7.72
CA THR A 206 -22.87 2.37 -8.43
C THR A 206 -21.37 2.14 -8.49
N LYS A 207 -20.96 0.87 -8.36
CA LYS A 207 -19.55 0.46 -8.41
C LYS A 207 -18.67 1.18 -7.39
N ALA A 208 -19.20 1.45 -6.21
CA ALA A 208 -18.37 1.89 -5.09
C ALA A 208 -17.25 0.87 -4.85
N ALA A 209 -16.03 1.33 -4.66
CA ALA A 209 -14.89 0.46 -4.45
C ALA A 209 -14.13 0.86 -3.19
N VAL A 210 -13.88 -0.11 -2.33
CA VAL A 210 -13.04 0.03 -1.14
C VAL A 210 -11.86 -0.92 -1.29
N ALA A 211 -10.65 -0.39 -1.11
CA ALA A 211 -9.41 -1.17 -1.12
C ALA A 211 -8.91 -1.36 0.31
N ARG A 212 -8.68 -2.60 0.71
CA ARG A 212 -8.13 -2.94 2.02
C ARG A 212 -6.87 -3.78 1.87
N ASN A 213 -5.81 -3.39 2.57
CA ASN A 213 -4.60 -4.22 2.61
C ASN A 213 -4.90 -5.58 3.22
N ALA A 214 -4.43 -6.64 2.60
CA ALA A 214 -4.75 -8.03 2.95
C ALA A 214 -3.66 -8.71 3.79
N LEU A 215 -2.91 -7.93 4.60
CA LEU A 215 -1.90 -8.44 5.53
C LEU A 215 -2.35 -8.25 6.97
N LYS A 216 -2.16 -9.29 7.81
CA LYS A 216 -2.39 -9.26 9.28
C LYS A 216 -1.24 -8.57 10.02
N LYS A 217 -0.03 -8.60 9.47
CA LYS A 217 1.22 -8.19 10.11
C LYS A 217 1.50 -6.68 10.01
N ARG A 218 2.58 -6.24 10.71
CA ARG A 218 3.07 -4.84 10.84
C ARG A 218 3.23 -4.08 9.51
N ASN A 219 3.46 -4.77 8.40
CA ASN A 219 3.62 -4.16 7.08
C ASN A 219 2.33 -3.51 6.53
N ARG A 220 1.18 -3.79 7.16
CA ARG A 220 -0.11 -3.20 6.80
C ARG A 220 -0.07 -1.66 6.80
N LEU A 221 0.54 -1.05 7.82
CA LEU A 221 0.62 0.42 7.93
C LEU A 221 1.41 1.05 6.78
N LEU A 222 2.48 0.37 6.31
CA LEU A 222 3.31 0.84 5.19
C LEU A 222 2.52 0.93 3.88
N ALA A 223 1.66 -0.06 3.65
CA ALA A 223 0.86 -0.15 2.45
C ALA A 223 -0.40 0.72 2.53
N GLU A 224 -1.12 0.72 3.65
CA GLU A 224 -2.38 1.48 3.78
C GLU A 224 -2.18 3.00 3.73
N ALA A 225 -1.11 3.50 4.32
CA ALA A 225 -0.85 4.94 4.42
C ALA A 225 -0.67 5.62 3.04
N VAL A 226 -0.18 4.90 2.03
CA VAL A 226 0.06 5.45 0.68
C VAL A 226 -1.17 5.49 -0.21
N GLN A 227 -2.31 4.95 0.25
CA GLN A 227 -3.57 5.04 -0.50
C GLN A 227 -3.97 6.52 -0.76
N PRO A 228 -4.83 6.81 -1.76
CA PRO A 228 -5.55 5.89 -2.64
C PRO A 228 -4.72 5.40 -3.82
N PHE A 229 -5.10 4.24 -4.36
CA PHE A 229 -4.67 3.77 -5.67
C PHE A 229 -5.79 3.99 -6.68
N ASP A 230 -5.44 4.38 -7.90
CA ASP A 230 -6.39 4.45 -8.99
C ASP A 230 -6.70 3.04 -9.52
N THR A 231 -7.88 2.57 -9.20
CA THR A 231 -8.38 1.25 -9.62
C THR A 231 -8.75 1.17 -11.09
N ALA A 232 -8.80 2.29 -11.82
CA ALA A 232 -8.97 2.27 -13.28
C ALA A 232 -7.74 1.73 -14.00
N ALA A 233 -6.57 1.77 -13.36
CA ALA A 233 -5.31 1.23 -13.89
C ALA A 233 -5.11 -0.27 -13.63
N LEU A 234 -6.08 -0.97 -13.04
CA LEU A 234 -6.03 -2.41 -12.83
C LEU A 234 -5.89 -3.16 -14.16
N LYS A 235 -4.94 -4.07 -14.20
CA LYS A 235 -4.74 -5.02 -15.32
C LYS A 235 -4.94 -6.44 -14.82
N PRO A 236 -5.34 -7.38 -15.67
CA PRO A 236 -5.30 -8.80 -15.32
C PRO A 236 -3.92 -9.17 -14.83
N PHE A 237 -3.86 -9.98 -13.76
CA PHE A 237 -2.59 -10.37 -13.18
C PHE A 237 -1.83 -11.30 -14.12
N HIS A 238 -0.55 -10.99 -14.31
CA HIS A 238 0.42 -11.85 -14.95
C HIS A 238 1.71 -11.87 -14.12
N MET A 239 2.35 -13.04 -13.97
CA MET A 239 3.53 -13.21 -13.10
C MET A 239 4.73 -12.36 -13.52
N SER A 240 4.83 -12.02 -14.81
CA SER A 240 5.91 -11.16 -15.32
C SER A 240 5.95 -9.77 -14.69
N TYR A 241 4.81 -9.24 -14.22
CA TYR A 241 4.79 -7.95 -13.49
C TYR A 241 5.61 -7.98 -12.20
N LEU A 242 5.85 -9.17 -11.64
CA LEU A 242 6.69 -9.34 -10.46
C LEU A 242 8.19 -9.30 -10.78
N SER A 243 8.57 -9.30 -12.06
CA SER A 243 9.97 -9.29 -12.47
C SER A 243 10.65 -7.98 -12.09
N GLY A 244 11.65 -8.05 -11.22
CA GLY A 244 12.35 -6.87 -10.68
C GLY A 244 11.74 -6.28 -9.40
N PHE A 245 10.73 -6.94 -8.81
CA PHE A 245 10.05 -6.48 -7.60
C PHE A 245 9.92 -7.62 -6.59
N VAL A 246 9.77 -7.23 -5.32
CA VAL A 246 9.34 -8.14 -4.25
C VAL A 246 7.81 -8.21 -4.26
N ALA A 247 7.22 -9.32 -3.86
CA ALA A 247 5.78 -9.42 -3.70
C ALA A 247 5.41 -10.28 -2.50
N GLU A 248 4.33 -9.91 -1.84
CA GLU A 248 3.74 -10.63 -0.72
C GLU A 248 2.35 -11.18 -1.10
N ARG A 249 1.97 -12.33 -0.53
CA ARG A 249 0.64 -12.89 -0.67
C ARG A 249 -0.29 -12.39 0.43
N LYS A 250 -1.59 -12.45 0.17
CA LYS A 250 -2.60 -12.17 1.20
C LYS A 250 -2.58 -13.24 2.30
N ASP A 251 -2.79 -12.82 3.52
CA ASP A 251 -3.02 -13.65 4.72
C ASP A 251 -4.36 -13.35 5.41
N LEU A 252 -5.13 -12.40 4.85
CA LEU A 252 -6.52 -12.11 5.21
C LEU A 252 -7.47 -12.65 4.14
N SER A 253 -8.59 -13.24 4.59
CA SER A 253 -9.70 -13.63 3.71
C SER A 253 -10.79 -12.55 3.67
N PRO A 254 -11.60 -12.49 2.59
CA PRO A 254 -12.77 -11.61 2.54
C PRO A 254 -13.73 -11.80 3.72
N ASP A 255 -13.93 -13.03 4.17
CA ASP A 255 -14.87 -13.36 5.24
C ASP A 255 -14.47 -12.75 6.58
N GLU A 256 -13.15 -12.60 6.83
CA GLU A 256 -12.61 -12.03 8.07
C GLU A 256 -12.88 -10.53 8.19
N ILE A 257 -13.05 -9.81 7.06
CA ILE A 257 -13.16 -8.35 7.02
C ILE A 257 -14.48 -7.84 6.43
N SER A 258 -15.34 -8.71 5.90
CA SER A 258 -16.58 -8.32 5.20
C SER A 258 -17.47 -7.43 6.06
N GLY A 259 -17.71 -7.82 7.32
CA GLY A 259 -18.56 -7.05 8.24
C GLY A 259 -17.99 -5.65 8.56
N GLU A 260 -16.67 -5.52 8.68
CA GLU A 260 -16.02 -4.21 8.89
C GLU A 260 -16.16 -3.31 7.64
N ILE A 261 -15.92 -3.86 6.47
CA ILE A 261 -15.99 -3.12 5.20
C ILE A 261 -17.42 -2.68 4.89
N GLU A 262 -18.41 -3.56 5.10
CA GLU A 262 -19.82 -3.20 4.88
C GLU A 262 -20.28 -2.08 5.83
N ARG A 263 -19.85 -2.13 7.08
CA ARG A 263 -20.13 -1.04 8.04
C ARG A 263 -19.48 0.27 7.58
N GLU A 264 -18.21 0.26 7.19
CA GLU A 264 -17.51 1.44 6.69
C GLU A 264 -18.20 2.03 5.45
N VAL A 265 -18.63 1.18 4.52
CA VAL A 265 -19.38 1.59 3.33
C VAL A 265 -20.70 2.27 3.69
N ARG A 266 -21.45 1.71 4.66
CA ARG A 266 -22.70 2.31 5.15
C ARG A 266 -22.45 3.65 5.83
N GLU A 267 -21.45 3.73 6.70
CA GLU A 267 -21.05 4.96 7.40
C GLU A 267 -20.62 6.06 6.40
N TYR A 268 -19.83 5.69 5.38
CA TYR A 268 -19.43 6.62 4.33
C TYR A 268 -20.63 7.13 3.55
N ALA A 269 -21.54 6.26 3.12
CA ALA A 269 -22.75 6.63 2.40
C ALA A 269 -23.64 7.55 3.24
N GLY A 270 -23.82 7.23 4.53
CA GLY A 270 -24.57 8.05 5.48
C GLY A 270 -23.94 9.42 5.69
N SER A 271 -22.62 9.48 5.85
CA SER A 271 -21.89 10.75 5.99
C SER A 271 -21.99 11.62 4.74
N LYS A 272 -21.87 11.00 3.55
CA LYS A 272 -21.99 11.69 2.27
C LYS A 272 -23.39 12.28 2.08
N LEU A 273 -24.42 11.53 2.44
CA LEU A 273 -25.79 11.97 2.34
C LEU A 273 -26.09 13.12 3.34
N ARG A 274 -25.61 13.00 4.58
CA ARG A 274 -25.71 14.08 5.59
C ARG A 274 -25.06 15.37 5.12
N SER A 275 -23.89 15.28 4.49
CA SER A 275 -23.19 16.48 4.01
C SER A 275 -23.98 17.25 2.97
N GLN A 276 -24.89 16.61 2.23
CA GLN A 276 -25.80 17.24 1.28
C GLN A 276 -27.03 17.87 1.94
N LEU A 277 -27.27 17.59 3.22
CA LEU A 277 -28.40 18.06 4.01
C LEU A 277 -27.95 19.02 5.10
N SER A 278 -26.77 19.61 4.96
CA SER A 278 -26.16 20.53 5.96
C SER A 278 -26.95 21.80 6.24
N GLU A 279 -27.92 22.12 5.39
CA GLU A 279 -28.83 23.26 5.61
C GLU A 279 -29.90 22.99 6.69
N TYR A 280 -30.07 21.75 7.10
CA TYR A 280 -31.02 21.34 8.11
C TYR A 280 -30.29 20.81 9.36
N GLU A 281 -30.80 21.21 10.53
CA GLU A 281 -30.38 20.68 11.82
C GLU A 281 -31.25 19.49 12.25
N GLY A 282 -30.70 18.59 13.08
CA GLY A 282 -31.44 17.50 13.71
C GLY A 282 -31.80 16.34 12.80
N ILE A 283 -31.12 16.18 11.65
CA ILE A 283 -31.34 15.06 10.75
C ILE A 283 -30.72 13.80 11.36
N SER A 284 -31.54 12.76 11.51
CA SER A 284 -31.14 11.39 11.89
C SER A 284 -31.22 10.46 10.70
N LEU A 285 -30.14 9.75 10.42
CA LEU A 285 -30.08 8.69 9.41
C LEU A 285 -30.03 7.36 10.18
N GLY A 286 -31.08 6.55 10.05
CA GLY A 286 -31.07 5.18 10.51
C GLY A 286 -30.23 4.28 9.59
N GLU A 287 -29.69 3.18 10.12
CA GLU A 287 -28.93 2.21 9.32
C GLU A 287 -29.77 1.54 8.24
N ASP A 288 -31.07 1.37 8.48
CA ASP A 288 -32.03 0.74 7.57
C ASP A 288 -32.25 1.53 6.27
N ASN A 289 -31.80 2.79 6.23
CA ASN A 289 -31.95 3.65 5.07
C ASN A 289 -30.82 3.48 4.05
N ILE A 290 -29.83 2.63 4.33
CA ILE A 290 -28.69 2.39 3.45
C ILE A 290 -28.60 0.91 3.10
N GLN A 291 -28.90 0.60 1.84
CA GLN A 291 -28.83 -0.75 1.29
C GLN A 291 -27.57 -0.92 0.48
N VAL A 292 -26.79 -1.95 0.80
CA VAL A 292 -25.61 -2.38 0.05
C VAL A 292 -26.00 -3.65 -0.71
N SER A 293 -25.73 -3.66 -2.02
CA SER A 293 -26.07 -4.78 -2.92
C SER A 293 -24.95 -5.03 -3.92
N ASN A 294 -25.02 -6.17 -4.62
CA ASN A 294 -24.05 -6.56 -5.64
C ASN A 294 -22.59 -6.56 -5.14
N GLY A 295 -22.39 -6.92 -3.88
CA GLY A 295 -21.07 -7.02 -3.27
C GLY A 295 -20.21 -8.06 -3.99
N SER A 296 -19.00 -7.68 -4.40
CA SER A 296 -18.03 -8.57 -5.02
C SER A 296 -16.63 -8.27 -4.52
N TRP A 297 -15.85 -9.33 -4.31
CA TRP A 297 -14.45 -9.25 -3.89
C TRP A 297 -13.52 -9.57 -5.05
N SER A 298 -12.40 -8.88 -5.11
CA SER A 298 -11.30 -9.19 -6.01
C SER A 298 -9.98 -9.04 -5.25
N TYR A 299 -9.01 -9.86 -5.60
CA TYR A 299 -7.66 -9.79 -5.05
C TYR A 299 -6.74 -9.07 -6.04
N ALA A 300 -6.06 -8.04 -5.58
CA ALA A 300 -5.14 -7.25 -6.43
C ALA A 300 -3.80 -7.00 -5.73
N LEU A 301 -2.76 -6.85 -6.52
CA LEU A 301 -1.44 -6.41 -6.09
C LEU A 301 -1.25 -4.92 -6.38
N MET A 302 -0.83 -4.16 -5.35
CA MET A 302 -0.61 -2.71 -5.43
C MET A 302 0.87 -2.35 -5.29
N PRO A 303 1.39 -1.44 -6.12
CA PRO A 303 2.80 -1.11 -6.16
C PRO A 303 3.18 -0.09 -5.08
N VAL A 304 4.17 -0.40 -4.26
CA VAL A 304 4.69 0.51 -3.23
C VAL A 304 6.22 0.46 -3.22
N TRP A 305 6.86 1.61 -3.31
CA TRP A 305 8.27 1.74 -2.98
C TRP A 305 8.40 1.90 -1.48
N THR A 306 9.21 1.07 -0.85
CA THR A 306 9.38 1.08 0.61
C THR A 306 10.83 0.98 1.03
N MET A 307 11.15 1.60 2.15
CA MET A 307 12.43 1.55 2.83
C MET A 307 12.18 1.59 4.32
N THR A 308 12.85 0.72 5.07
CA THR A 308 12.77 0.68 6.52
C THR A 308 14.12 1.04 7.14
N TYR A 309 14.12 1.74 8.25
CA TYR A 309 15.30 2.14 8.99
C TYR A 309 15.13 1.80 10.47
N ARG A 310 16.10 1.11 11.04
CA ARG A 310 16.19 0.85 12.47
C ARG A 310 17.22 1.76 13.09
N GLU A 311 16.81 2.56 14.07
CA GLU A 311 17.71 3.45 14.79
C GLU A 311 18.66 2.63 15.66
N LYS A 312 19.96 2.94 15.63
CA LYS A 312 20.96 2.26 16.44
C LYS A 312 20.67 2.49 17.92
N GLY A 313 20.56 1.40 18.69
CA GLY A 313 20.27 1.46 20.13
C GLY A 313 18.80 1.64 20.49
N SER A 314 17.89 1.53 19.52
CA SER A 314 16.44 1.54 19.72
C SER A 314 15.80 0.42 18.92
N ASP A 315 14.74 -0.21 19.46
CA ASP A 315 13.94 -1.18 18.72
C ASP A 315 12.91 -0.52 17.80
N ARG A 316 12.90 0.80 17.75
CA ARG A 316 11.96 1.55 16.92
C ARG A 316 12.32 1.44 15.44
N LEU A 317 11.34 1.02 14.65
CA LEU A 317 11.43 0.95 13.21
C LEU A 317 10.76 2.18 12.60
N TYR A 318 11.51 2.93 11.83
CA TYR A 318 11.02 4.03 11.01
C TYR A 318 10.87 3.55 9.56
N TYR A 319 10.02 4.22 8.81
CA TYR A 319 9.74 3.80 7.44
C TYR A 319 9.50 4.98 6.51
N PHE A 320 9.78 4.73 5.26
CA PHE A 320 9.38 5.52 4.13
C PHE A 320 8.59 4.63 3.17
N SER A 321 7.44 5.12 2.70
CA SER A 321 6.63 4.46 1.70
C SER A 321 6.18 5.47 0.65
N LEU A 322 6.20 5.04 -0.61
CA LEU A 322 5.79 5.86 -1.74
C LEU A 322 4.87 5.03 -2.64
N ASN A 323 3.70 5.56 -2.92
CA ASN A 323 2.77 4.95 -3.86
C ASN A 323 3.44 4.84 -5.24
N GLY A 324 3.65 3.61 -5.72
CA GLY A 324 4.33 3.33 -6.99
C GLY A 324 3.57 3.76 -8.23
N GLN A 325 2.31 4.17 -8.07
CA GLN A 325 1.46 4.69 -9.13
C GLN A 325 1.42 6.24 -9.11
N SER A 326 1.03 6.84 -8.00
CA SER A 326 0.79 8.29 -7.89
C SER A 326 1.98 9.10 -7.39
N GLY A 327 2.95 8.48 -6.73
CA GLY A 327 4.07 9.17 -6.09
C GLY A 327 3.74 9.78 -4.73
N LYS A 328 2.57 9.50 -4.15
CA LYS A 328 2.23 9.95 -2.80
C LYS A 328 3.20 9.36 -1.79
N VAL A 329 3.81 10.23 -0.99
CA VAL A 329 4.79 9.85 0.03
C VAL A 329 4.15 9.85 1.41
N VAL A 330 4.49 8.82 2.17
CA VAL A 330 4.21 8.72 3.61
C VAL A 330 5.44 8.13 4.31
N GLY A 331 5.73 8.60 5.50
CA GLY A 331 6.83 8.04 6.28
C GLY A 331 6.86 8.58 7.69
N GLU A 332 7.44 7.80 8.58
CA GLU A 332 7.79 8.17 9.93
C GLU A 332 9.31 8.36 9.99
N LEU A 333 9.73 9.54 10.44
CA LEU A 333 11.13 9.94 10.44
C LEU A 333 11.72 9.91 11.84
N PRO A 334 12.97 9.42 12.00
CA PRO A 334 13.72 9.61 13.23
C PRO A 334 14.08 11.09 13.41
N VAL A 335 14.18 11.52 14.67
CA VAL A 335 14.57 12.89 15.02
C VAL A 335 15.98 12.90 15.60
N ASP A 336 16.88 13.64 14.99
CA ASP A 336 18.20 13.93 15.54
C ASP A 336 18.05 14.89 16.74
N ARG A 337 17.96 14.30 17.94
CA ARG A 337 17.80 15.05 19.19
C ARG A 337 18.96 16.01 19.45
N GLY A 338 20.17 15.65 19.03
CA GLY A 338 21.35 16.51 19.20
C GLY A 338 21.29 17.75 18.29
N ALA A 339 20.88 17.57 17.03
CA ALA A 339 20.66 18.69 16.12
C ALA A 339 19.52 19.59 16.57
N LEU A 340 18.43 18.99 17.06
CA LEU A 340 17.28 19.71 17.59
C LEU A 340 17.69 20.55 18.82
N LEU A 341 18.42 19.96 19.78
CA LEU A 341 18.88 20.68 20.98
C LEU A 341 19.80 21.85 20.62
N ARG A 342 20.77 21.65 19.71
CA ARG A 342 21.65 22.74 19.24
C ARG A 342 20.84 23.87 18.60
N TYR A 343 19.83 23.53 17.81
CA TYR A 343 18.96 24.53 17.21
C TYR A 343 18.11 25.29 18.23
N MET A 344 17.57 24.59 19.25
CA MET A 344 16.83 25.23 20.34
C MET A 344 17.73 26.18 21.16
N LEU A 345 18.96 25.76 21.47
CA LEU A 345 19.94 26.61 22.17
C LEU A 345 20.29 27.85 21.32
N PHE A 346 20.49 27.70 20.02
CA PHE A 346 20.71 28.81 19.13
C PHE A 346 19.53 29.80 19.12
N LEU A 347 18.31 29.32 19.00
CA LEU A 347 17.10 30.16 19.03
C LEU A 347 16.96 30.87 20.38
N PHE A 348 17.20 30.15 21.48
CA PHE A 348 17.17 30.73 22.81
C PHE A 348 18.20 31.88 22.94
N ALA A 349 19.45 31.63 22.54
CA ALA A 349 20.47 32.66 22.56
C ALA A 349 20.14 33.86 21.66
N ALA A 350 19.61 33.61 20.47
CA ALA A 350 19.21 34.65 19.51
C ALA A 350 18.08 35.57 20.03
N VAL A 351 17.24 35.08 20.92
CA VAL A 351 16.16 35.87 21.54
C VAL A 351 16.62 36.45 22.88
N PHE A 352 17.28 35.66 23.69
CA PHE A 352 17.64 36.03 25.07
C PHE A 352 18.74 37.09 25.14
N ILE A 353 19.76 37.00 24.27
CA ILE A 353 20.87 37.98 24.25
C ILE A 353 20.39 39.39 23.90
N PRO A 354 19.60 39.61 22.84
CA PRO A 354 19.02 40.93 22.53
C PRO A 354 18.12 41.47 23.66
N LEU A 355 17.32 40.60 24.29
CA LEU A 355 16.46 41.02 25.41
C LEU A 355 17.28 41.46 26.63
N LEU A 356 18.37 40.73 26.95
CA LEU A 356 19.29 41.11 27.99
C LEU A 356 19.98 42.45 27.68
N ALA A 357 20.47 42.63 26.42
CA ALA A 357 21.05 43.90 26.02
C ALA A 357 20.05 45.06 26.14
N LEU A 358 18.81 44.85 25.69
CA LEU A 358 17.77 45.87 25.80
C LEU A 358 17.45 46.21 27.26
N SER A 359 17.38 45.19 28.12
CA SER A 359 17.18 45.40 29.57
C SER A 359 18.33 46.23 30.19
N TYR A 360 19.58 45.94 29.81
CA TYR A 360 20.74 46.70 30.30
C TYR A 360 20.76 48.16 29.85
N PHE A 361 20.19 48.49 28.71
CA PHE A 361 20.10 49.90 28.19
C PHE A 361 18.87 50.64 28.73
N LEU A 362 17.86 49.95 29.24
CA LEU A 362 16.61 50.56 29.77
C LEU A 362 16.64 50.78 31.29
N PHE A 363 17.48 50.06 32.02
CA PHE A 363 17.73 50.18 33.44
C PHE A 363 19.20 50.56 33.76
#